data_0bb91448470a9d73fa1a61bc4284736f
#
_entry.id   0bb91448470a9d73fa1a61bc4284736f
#
_cell.length_a   1.000
_cell.length_b   1.000
_cell.length_c   1.000
_cell.angle_alpha   90.00
_cell.angle_beta   90.00
_cell.angle_gamma   90.00
#
_symmetry.space_group_name_H-M   'P 1'
#
loop_
_entity.id
_entity.type
_entity.pdbx_description
1 polymer ?
#
loop_
_entity_poly.entity_id
_entity_poly.type
_entity_poly.pdbx_seq_one_letter_code
_entity_poly.pdbx_strand_id
1 'polypeptide(L)'
;MPREVRDVVFVDGVRTPFGKAGGMYANTRADDLVIRCIRELLRRNPQLPPERVEEVAIAATTQIGDQGLTIGRTAALLAGLPKTVPGFAIDRMCAGAMTAVTTVASAIAVGAYDVAIAGGVEHMGRHPMGEGVDPNPRIIAEKLVDPSALVMGATAENLHDRVPHITKERTDAFALASQQKTAKAYANGKLQDDLVPMAIRDPETGWGLATVDEAPRDTSMEKLATLKTPFRPHGRVTAGNAAGLNDGATASLLVAEEVARELGLPVAMRLVSYGFVGVEPEVMGIGPIPSTEKALRIAGLSIDDIGLFELNEAFAVQVLAFLDHFGIADDDPRVNPWGGAIAIGHPLASSGVRLMTQLARQFAEHPEVRYGLTAMCIGIGMGGTVIWENPNWEGGK
;
A
#
# COMPACT_ATOMS: atom_id res chain seq x y z
N MET A 1 -26.81 25.50 -8.78
CA MET A 1 -26.48 25.40 -7.34
C MET A 1 -25.08 24.85 -7.23
N PRO A 2 -24.22 25.30 -6.31
CA PRO A 2 -22.95 24.64 -6.06
C PRO A 2 -23.26 23.19 -5.68
N ARG A 3 -22.56 22.21 -6.29
CA ARG A 3 -22.67 20.81 -5.89
C ARG A 3 -22.10 20.69 -4.48
N GLU A 4 -22.86 20.10 -3.57
CA GLU A 4 -22.36 19.74 -2.23
C GLU A 4 -21.38 18.58 -2.38
N VAL A 5 -20.23 18.66 -1.72
CA VAL A 5 -19.22 17.59 -1.71
C VAL A 5 -19.69 16.56 -0.69
N ARG A 6 -19.75 15.29 -1.12
CA ARG A 6 -20.23 14.16 -0.30
C ARG A 6 -19.09 13.59 0.52
N ASP A 7 -19.40 13.11 1.70
CA ASP A 7 -18.46 12.32 2.49
C ASP A 7 -18.25 10.94 1.88
N VAL A 8 -17.00 10.47 1.88
CA VAL A 8 -16.61 9.18 1.31
C VAL A 8 -16.05 8.29 2.39
N VAL A 9 -16.55 7.08 2.46
CA VAL A 9 -16.14 6.10 3.45
C VAL A 9 -15.45 4.89 2.83
N PHE A 10 -14.47 4.38 3.55
CA PHE A 10 -13.85 3.09 3.33
C PHE A 10 -14.64 2.08 4.16
N VAL A 11 -15.28 1.13 3.50
CA VAL A 11 -16.16 0.14 4.13
C VAL A 11 -15.36 -1.08 4.57
N ASP A 12 -14.58 -1.64 3.66
CA ASP A 12 -13.74 -2.81 3.93
C ASP A 12 -12.56 -2.87 2.95
N GLY A 13 -11.52 -3.61 3.35
CA GLY A 13 -10.38 -3.92 2.52
C GLY A 13 -9.89 -5.34 2.77
N VAL A 14 -9.38 -5.96 1.71
CA VAL A 14 -8.84 -7.32 1.75
C VAL A 14 -7.61 -7.42 0.88
N ARG A 15 -6.78 -8.44 1.17
CA ARG A 15 -5.59 -8.74 0.38
C ARG A 15 -5.35 -10.25 0.27
N THR A 16 -4.66 -10.67 -0.75
CA THR A 16 -4.04 -11.99 -0.73
C THR A 16 -2.89 -12.02 0.28
N PRO A 17 -2.48 -13.18 0.80
CA PRO A 17 -1.13 -13.33 1.32
C PRO A 17 -0.11 -12.78 0.31
N PHE A 18 0.95 -12.10 0.77
CA PHE A 18 1.98 -11.63 -0.12
C PHE A 18 3.06 -12.69 -0.30
N GLY A 19 3.29 -13.08 -1.55
CA GLY A 19 4.32 -14.03 -1.97
C GLY A 19 5.65 -13.34 -2.25
N LYS A 20 6.74 -14.11 -2.24
CA LYS A 20 8.02 -13.68 -2.82
C LYS A 20 7.96 -13.81 -4.34
N ALA A 21 8.63 -12.94 -5.05
CA ALA A 21 8.78 -13.08 -6.50
C ALA A 21 9.39 -14.45 -6.85
N GLY A 22 8.66 -15.21 -7.68
CA GLY A 22 9.03 -16.60 -8.01
C GLY A 22 8.75 -17.61 -6.89
N GLY A 23 8.10 -17.22 -5.80
CA GLY A 23 7.68 -18.07 -4.68
C GLY A 23 6.32 -18.72 -4.88
N MET A 24 5.49 -18.68 -3.84
CA MET A 24 4.21 -19.43 -3.80
C MET A 24 3.24 -19.14 -4.96
N TYR A 25 3.36 -17.98 -5.62
CA TYR A 25 2.51 -17.61 -6.76
C TYR A 25 3.15 -17.86 -8.14
N ALA A 26 4.29 -18.53 -8.23
CA ALA A 26 4.98 -18.76 -9.50
C ALA A 26 4.08 -19.35 -10.60
N ASN A 27 3.10 -20.18 -10.22
CA ASN A 27 2.13 -20.83 -11.12
C ASN A 27 0.72 -20.23 -11.04
N THR A 28 0.56 -19.02 -10.43
CA THR A 28 -0.72 -18.33 -10.30
C THR A 28 -0.70 -17.09 -11.20
N ARG A 29 -1.81 -16.79 -11.86
CA ARG A 29 -1.95 -15.58 -12.67
C ARG A 29 -2.16 -14.35 -11.79
N ALA A 30 -1.65 -13.19 -12.21
CA ALA A 30 -1.82 -11.94 -11.49
C ALA A 30 -3.30 -11.51 -11.40
N ASP A 31 -4.05 -11.65 -12.50
CA ASP A 31 -5.48 -11.32 -12.54
C ASP A 31 -6.30 -12.18 -11.56
N ASP A 32 -5.98 -13.48 -11.40
CA ASP A 32 -6.66 -14.36 -10.44
C ASP A 32 -6.50 -13.88 -8.99
N LEU A 33 -5.37 -13.26 -8.64
CA LEU A 33 -5.14 -12.71 -7.30
C LEU A 33 -6.15 -11.59 -6.99
N VAL A 34 -6.28 -10.62 -7.89
CA VAL A 34 -7.20 -9.48 -7.66
C VAL A 34 -8.67 -9.88 -7.79
N ILE A 35 -9.00 -10.79 -8.71
CA ILE A 35 -10.35 -11.36 -8.84
C ILE A 35 -10.79 -12.00 -7.53
N ARG A 36 -9.90 -12.75 -6.88
CA ARG A 36 -10.18 -13.39 -5.60
C ARG A 36 -10.45 -12.36 -4.50
N CYS A 37 -9.69 -11.25 -4.48
CA CYS A 37 -9.94 -10.15 -3.54
C CYS A 37 -11.31 -9.50 -3.78
N ILE A 38 -11.68 -9.21 -5.03
CA ILE A 38 -12.99 -8.60 -5.35
C ILE A 38 -14.14 -9.53 -4.92
N ARG A 39 -14.05 -10.82 -5.23
CA ARG A 39 -15.06 -11.81 -4.80
C ARG A 39 -15.21 -11.90 -3.30
N GLU A 40 -14.11 -11.86 -2.57
CA GLU A 40 -14.14 -11.90 -1.11
C GLU A 40 -14.75 -10.63 -0.53
N LEU A 41 -14.43 -9.48 -1.09
CA LEU A 41 -14.99 -8.19 -0.68
C LEU A 41 -16.53 -8.19 -0.81
N LEU A 42 -17.06 -8.67 -1.94
CA LEU A 42 -18.50 -8.83 -2.14
C LEU A 42 -19.12 -9.86 -1.17
N ARG A 43 -18.44 -10.97 -0.92
CA ARG A 43 -18.88 -12.00 0.04
C ARG A 43 -18.96 -11.47 1.47
N ARG A 44 -18.04 -10.60 1.87
CA ARG A 44 -18.03 -9.99 3.22
C ARG A 44 -19.10 -8.92 3.39
N ASN A 45 -19.56 -8.34 2.31
CA ASN A 45 -20.56 -7.27 2.29
C ASN A 45 -21.85 -7.72 1.56
N PRO A 46 -22.57 -8.74 2.04
CA PRO A 46 -23.73 -9.34 1.34
C PRO A 46 -24.92 -8.39 1.21
N GLN A 47 -24.97 -7.33 2.01
CA GLN A 47 -25.97 -6.27 1.92
C GLN A 47 -25.72 -5.31 0.75
N LEU A 48 -24.56 -5.38 0.08
CA LEU A 48 -24.29 -4.64 -1.15
C LEU A 48 -24.72 -5.47 -2.36
N PRO A 49 -25.79 -5.07 -3.08
CA PRO A 49 -26.14 -5.72 -4.36
C PRO A 49 -25.00 -5.45 -5.37
N PRO A 50 -24.51 -6.47 -6.09
CA PRO A 50 -23.44 -6.28 -7.08
C PRO A 50 -23.76 -5.23 -8.16
N GLU A 51 -25.06 -5.01 -8.46
CA GLU A 51 -25.56 -4.02 -9.40
C GLU A 51 -25.37 -2.57 -8.95
N ARG A 52 -25.12 -2.36 -7.64
CA ARG A 52 -24.84 -1.04 -7.06
C ARG A 52 -23.36 -0.64 -7.22
N VAL A 53 -22.49 -1.55 -7.64
CA VAL A 53 -21.08 -1.22 -7.97
C VAL A 53 -21.06 -0.51 -9.32
N GLU A 54 -20.52 0.71 -9.35
CA GLU A 54 -20.54 1.57 -10.52
C GLU A 54 -19.16 1.73 -11.17
N GLU A 55 -18.07 1.37 -10.47
CA GLU A 55 -16.71 1.45 -11.01
C GLU A 55 -15.76 0.46 -10.33
N VAL A 56 -14.78 -0.07 -11.09
CA VAL A 56 -13.69 -0.88 -10.58
C VAL A 56 -12.35 -0.32 -11.05
N ALA A 57 -11.58 0.26 -10.14
CA ALA A 57 -10.26 0.83 -10.42
C ALA A 57 -9.16 -0.08 -9.87
N ILE A 58 -8.37 -0.72 -10.73
CA ILE A 58 -7.28 -1.59 -10.32
C ILE A 58 -5.94 -1.04 -10.83
N ALA A 59 -5.01 -0.91 -9.91
CA ALA A 59 -3.66 -0.47 -10.20
C ALA A 59 -2.74 -1.66 -10.52
N ALA A 60 -1.82 -1.45 -11.46
CA ALA A 60 -0.67 -2.29 -11.73
C ALA A 60 0.46 -1.41 -12.26
N THR A 61 1.68 -1.62 -11.79
CA THR A 61 2.85 -0.87 -12.28
C THR A 61 3.27 -1.36 -13.66
N THR A 62 3.28 -2.69 -13.85
CA THR A 62 3.61 -3.33 -15.11
C THR A 62 2.33 -3.79 -15.81
N GLN A 63 1.72 -2.92 -16.63
CA GLN A 63 0.41 -3.15 -17.25
C GLN A 63 0.54 -3.98 -18.56
N ILE A 64 1.14 -5.14 -18.47
CA ILE A 64 1.33 -6.10 -19.57
C ILE A 64 0.83 -7.49 -19.17
N GLY A 65 0.72 -8.40 -20.14
CA GLY A 65 0.30 -9.78 -19.89
C GLY A 65 -1.01 -9.85 -19.11
N ASP A 66 -1.01 -10.62 -18.03
CA ASP A 66 -2.17 -10.82 -17.15
C ASP A 66 -2.40 -9.66 -16.13
N GLN A 67 -1.56 -8.61 -16.18
CA GLN A 67 -1.78 -7.32 -15.52
C GLN A 67 -2.25 -6.23 -16.51
N GLY A 68 -2.38 -6.57 -17.79
CA GLY A 68 -2.79 -5.66 -18.87
C GLY A 68 -4.29 -5.67 -19.17
N LEU A 69 -4.61 -5.22 -20.40
CA LEU A 69 -5.97 -5.21 -20.97
C LEU A 69 -7.01 -4.58 -20.02
N THR A 70 -6.71 -3.38 -19.50
CA THR A 70 -7.62 -2.67 -18.58
C THR A 70 -8.07 -3.57 -17.42
N ILE A 71 -7.09 -3.99 -16.61
CA ILE A 71 -7.29 -5.02 -15.58
C ILE A 71 -8.47 -4.75 -14.64
N GLY A 72 -8.84 -3.49 -14.37
CA GLY A 72 -10.04 -3.16 -13.58
C GLY A 72 -11.30 -3.72 -14.23
N ARG A 73 -11.43 -3.58 -15.56
CA ARG A 73 -12.61 -4.09 -16.29
C ARG A 73 -12.61 -5.62 -16.41
N THR A 74 -11.48 -6.21 -16.76
CA THR A 74 -11.37 -7.67 -16.89
C THR A 74 -11.58 -8.38 -15.55
N ALA A 75 -11.02 -7.82 -14.48
CA ALA A 75 -11.21 -8.34 -13.12
C ALA A 75 -12.69 -8.22 -12.67
N ALA A 76 -13.37 -7.10 -12.95
CA ALA A 76 -14.79 -6.95 -12.65
C ALA A 76 -15.64 -8.04 -13.29
N LEU A 77 -15.44 -8.30 -14.59
CA LEU A 77 -16.15 -9.35 -15.32
C LEU A 77 -15.87 -10.75 -14.77
N LEU A 78 -14.61 -11.06 -14.54
CA LEU A 78 -14.18 -12.37 -14.02
C LEU A 78 -14.57 -12.58 -12.55
N ALA A 79 -14.70 -11.48 -11.77
CA ALA A 79 -15.24 -11.57 -10.41
C ALA A 79 -16.74 -11.86 -10.36
N GLY A 80 -17.46 -11.68 -11.48
CA GLY A 80 -18.88 -11.94 -11.59
C GLY A 80 -19.77 -10.70 -11.41
N LEU A 81 -19.17 -9.51 -11.43
CA LEU A 81 -19.95 -8.26 -11.45
C LEU A 81 -20.78 -8.13 -12.77
N PRO A 82 -21.90 -7.41 -12.75
CA PRO A 82 -22.70 -7.16 -13.95
C PRO A 82 -21.88 -6.58 -15.09
N LYS A 83 -22.25 -6.93 -16.33
CA LYS A 83 -21.59 -6.42 -17.53
C LYS A 83 -21.72 -4.89 -17.71
N THR A 84 -22.60 -4.28 -16.97
CA THR A 84 -22.79 -2.82 -16.93
C THR A 84 -21.75 -2.10 -16.09
N VAL A 85 -21.05 -2.80 -15.18
CA VAL A 85 -20.00 -2.21 -14.33
C VAL A 85 -18.74 -1.95 -15.15
N PRO A 86 -18.34 -0.70 -15.39
CA PRO A 86 -17.10 -0.38 -16.06
C PRO A 86 -15.88 -0.71 -15.21
N GLY A 87 -14.69 -0.42 -15.72
CA GLY A 87 -13.46 -0.56 -14.96
C GLY A 87 -12.28 0.01 -15.72
N PHE A 88 -11.29 0.50 -15.00
CA PHE A 88 -10.07 1.03 -15.59
C PHE A 88 -8.82 0.54 -14.86
N ALA A 89 -7.67 0.66 -15.55
CA ALA A 89 -6.36 0.45 -14.98
C ALA A 89 -5.69 1.79 -14.69
N ILE A 90 -4.89 1.85 -13.63
CA ILE A 90 -4.15 3.05 -13.25
C ILE A 90 -2.73 2.67 -12.81
N ASP A 91 -1.77 3.56 -13.02
CA ASP A 91 -0.41 3.43 -12.53
C ASP A 91 0.00 4.71 -11.77
N ARG A 92 0.57 4.50 -10.61
CA ARG A 92 1.43 5.41 -9.87
C ARG A 92 2.43 4.59 -9.06
N MET A 93 3.04 3.59 -9.72
CA MET A 93 4.03 2.70 -9.12
C MET A 93 3.58 2.19 -7.74
N CYS A 94 4.43 2.33 -6.69
CA CYS A 94 4.14 1.86 -5.34
C CYS A 94 2.79 2.35 -4.79
N ALA A 95 2.35 3.56 -5.17
CA ALA A 95 1.09 4.15 -4.73
C ALA A 95 -0.08 3.88 -5.69
N GLY A 96 0.01 2.86 -6.53
CA GLY A 96 -1.04 2.54 -7.49
C GLY A 96 -2.42 2.39 -6.84
N ALA A 97 -2.59 1.46 -5.89
CA ALA A 97 -3.85 1.25 -5.19
C ALA A 97 -4.28 2.46 -4.35
N MET A 98 -3.35 3.18 -3.72
CA MET A 98 -3.66 4.44 -3.04
C MET A 98 -4.24 5.47 -4.02
N THR A 99 -3.72 5.52 -5.24
CA THR A 99 -4.22 6.40 -6.30
C THR A 99 -5.58 5.93 -6.82
N ALA A 100 -5.79 4.63 -6.97
CA ALA A 100 -7.10 4.08 -7.34
C ALA A 100 -8.15 4.49 -6.31
N VAL A 101 -7.87 4.31 -5.01
CA VAL A 101 -8.75 4.73 -3.90
C VAL A 101 -9.06 6.22 -3.96
N THR A 102 -8.05 7.08 -4.02
CA THR A 102 -8.26 8.54 -4.03
C THR A 102 -8.94 9.04 -5.31
N THR A 103 -8.75 8.36 -6.44
CA THR A 103 -9.42 8.69 -7.71
C THR A 103 -10.91 8.37 -7.64
N VAL A 104 -11.29 7.16 -7.24
CA VAL A 104 -12.72 6.81 -7.12
C VAL A 104 -13.39 7.58 -5.97
N ALA A 105 -12.69 7.81 -4.86
CA ALA A 105 -13.21 8.63 -3.76
C ALA A 105 -13.51 10.06 -4.20
N SER A 106 -12.65 10.67 -5.02
CA SER A 106 -12.91 12.00 -5.58
C SER A 106 -14.12 11.99 -6.52
N ALA A 107 -14.31 10.93 -7.31
CA ALA A 107 -15.47 10.78 -8.18
C ALA A 107 -16.76 10.57 -7.36
N ILE A 108 -16.71 9.80 -6.27
CA ILE A 108 -17.84 9.65 -5.34
C ILE A 108 -18.17 10.98 -4.69
N ALA A 109 -17.16 11.72 -4.20
CA ALA A 109 -17.36 13.01 -3.54
C ALA A 109 -18.07 14.05 -4.43
N VAL A 110 -17.83 14.03 -5.74
CA VAL A 110 -18.53 14.91 -6.68
C VAL A 110 -19.82 14.29 -7.27
N GLY A 111 -20.22 13.11 -6.80
CA GLY A 111 -21.46 12.43 -7.20
C GLY A 111 -21.42 11.81 -8.60
N ALA A 112 -20.25 11.40 -9.08
CA ALA A 112 -20.14 10.63 -10.32
C ALA A 112 -20.46 9.14 -10.10
N TYR A 113 -20.15 8.62 -8.92
CA TYR A 113 -20.45 7.27 -8.45
C TYR A 113 -21.01 7.32 -7.02
N ASP A 114 -21.75 6.28 -6.62
CA ASP A 114 -22.14 6.03 -5.24
C ASP A 114 -21.23 4.99 -4.59
N VAL A 115 -20.86 3.95 -5.35
CA VAL A 115 -20.15 2.77 -4.88
C VAL A 115 -19.06 2.39 -5.90
N ALA A 116 -17.83 2.24 -5.43
CA ALA A 116 -16.72 1.81 -6.26
C ALA A 116 -15.79 0.82 -5.53
N ILE A 117 -15.19 -0.07 -6.31
CA ILE A 117 -14.11 -0.95 -5.84
C ILE A 117 -12.79 -0.38 -6.33
N ALA A 118 -11.80 -0.26 -5.44
CA ALA A 118 -10.46 0.18 -5.75
C ALA A 118 -9.42 -0.78 -5.16
N GLY A 119 -8.36 -1.06 -5.92
CA GLY A 119 -7.34 -1.97 -5.46
C GLY A 119 -6.09 -1.94 -6.33
N GLY A 120 -5.27 -2.98 -6.20
CA GLY A 120 -4.09 -3.13 -7.03
C GLY A 120 -3.57 -4.56 -7.02
N VAL A 121 -2.77 -4.86 -8.01
CA VAL A 121 -2.06 -6.13 -8.15
C VAL A 121 -0.64 -5.87 -8.63
N GLU A 122 0.29 -6.62 -8.09
CA GLU A 122 1.65 -6.70 -8.64
C GLU A 122 2.14 -8.13 -8.53
N HIS A 123 2.70 -8.64 -9.62
CA HIS A 123 3.26 -9.98 -9.68
C HIS A 123 4.68 -9.91 -10.25
N MET A 124 5.64 -9.49 -9.42
CA MET A 124 7.03 -9.27 -9.84
C MET A 124 7.77 -10.57 -10.20
N GLY A 125 7.22 -11.72 -9.80
CA GLY A 125 7.71 -13.02 -10.22
C GLY A 125 7.39 -13.37 -11.69
N ARG A 126 6.27 -12.86 -12.23
CA ARG A 126 5.87 -13.06 -13.64
C ARG A 126 6.24 -11.87 -14.51
N HIS A 127 6.10 -10.68 -13.98
CA HIS A 127 6.37 -9.40 -14.62
C HIS A 127 7.45 -8.65 -13.83
N PRO A 128 8.73 -8.93 -14.08
CA PRO A 128 9.83 -8.26 -13.40
C PRO A 128 9.75 -6.74 -13.53
N MET A 129 10.18 -6.05 -12.47
CA MET A 129 10.20 -4.59 -12.45
C MET A 129 10.96 -4.03 -13.67
N GLY A 130 10.31 -3.16 -14.44
CA GLY A 130 10.87 -2.59 -15.66
C GLY A 130 10.60 -3.39 -16.93
N GLU A 131 9.88 -4.52 -16.88
CA GLU A 131 9.48 -5.24 -18.08
C GLU A 131 8.59 -4.37 -18.98
N GLY A 132 8.93 -4.30 -20.26
CA GLY A 132 8.17 -3.49 -21.24
C GLY A 132 8.27 -1.97 -21.08
N VAL A 133 9.12 -1.48 -20.17
CA VAL A 133 9.33 -0.04 -19.97
C VAL A 133 10.37 0.47 -20.95
N ASP A 134 10.01 1.52 -21.70
CA ASP A 134 10.90 2.23 -22.63
C ASP A 134 10.90 3.74 -22.29
N PRO A 135 11.63 4.16 -21.25
CA PRO A 135 11.66 5.55 -20.84
C PRO A 135 12.33 6.43 -21.91
N ASN A 136 11.76 7.60 -22.15
CA ASN A 136 12.36 8.54 -23.10
C ASN A 136 13.81 8.87 -22.66
N PRO A 137 14.83 8.59 -23.51
CA PRO A 137 16.23 8.79 -23.13
C PRO A 137 16.59 10.25 -22.81
N ARG A 138 15.75 11.20 -23.22
CA ARG A 138 15.94 12.63 -22.91
C ARG A 138 15.89 12.90 -21.41
N ILE A 139 15.17 12.12 -20.61
CA ILE A 139 15.13 12.32 -19.14
C ILE A 139 16.51 12.25 -18.50
N ILE A 140 17.40 11.42 -19.06
CA ILE A 140 18.80 11.31 -18.62
C ILE A 140 19.69 12.30 -19.40
N ALA A 141 19.54 12.38 -20.74
CA ALA A 141 20.38 13.21 -21.58
C ALA A 141 20.26 14.71 -21.25
N GLU A 142 19.06 15.17 -20.88
CA GLU A 142 18.80 16.54 -20.45
C GLU A 142 19.03 16.75 -18.94
N LYS A 143 19.52 15.73 -18.22
CA LYS A 143 19.79 15.76 -16.77
C LYS A 143 18.57 16.10 -15.92
N LEU A 144 17.37 15.70 -16.36
CA LEU A 144 16.14 15.86 -15.61
C LEU A 144 16.02 14.80 -14.50
N VAL A 145 16.63 13.64 -14.71
CA VAL A 145 16.67 12.52 -13.77
C VAL A 145 18.09 11.97 -13.75
N ASP A 146 18.65 11.77 -12.57
CA ASP A 146 19.90 11.04 -12.40
C ASP A 146 19.68 9.54 -12.69
N PRO A 147 20.58 8.84 -13.40
CA PRO A 147 20.44 7.41 -13.68
C PRO A 147 20.19 6.54 -12.43
N SER A 148 20.71 6.93 -11.27
CA SER A 148 20.50 6.22 -10.01
C SER A 148 19.02 6.19 -9.58
N ALA A 149 18.21 7.16 -10.02
CA ALA A 149 16.79 7.22 -9.74
C ALA A 149 15.97 6.07 -10.36
N LEU A 150 16.53 5.39 -11.36
CA LEU A 150 15.90 4.22 -11.99
C LEU A 150 16.14 2.92 -11.21
N VAL A 151 16.98 2.96 -10.18
CA VAL A 151 17.31 1.81 -9.32
C VAL A 151 16.90 2.13 -7.88
N MET A 152 15.81 1.56 -7.42
CA MET A 152 15.19 1.94 -6.12
C MET A 152 16.16 1.83 -4.94
N GLY A 153 16.97 0.78 -4.87
CA GLY A 153 17.99 0.66 -3.82
C GLY A 153 19.10 1.70 -3.90
N ALA A 154 19.45 2.18 -5.10
CA ALA A 154 20.40 3.28 -5.26
C ALA A 154 19.80 4.61 -4.75
N THR A 155 18.50 4.83 -4.92
CA THR A 155 17.84 6.03 -4.34
C THR A 155 17.85 6.00 -2.82
N ALA A 156 17.73 4.82 -2.22
CA ALA A 156 17.83 4.66 -0.76
C ALA A 156 19.26 4.90 -0.25
N GLU A 157 20.29 4.46 -1.01
CA GLU A 157 21.68 4.80 -0.71
C GLU A 157 21.96 6.30 -0.82
N ASN A 158 21.40 6.97 -1.86
CA ASN A 158 21.51 8.42 -2.00
C ASN A 158 20.83 9.15 -0.82
N LEU A 159 19.70 8.61 -0.34
CA LEU A 159 19.05 9.16 0.84
C LEU A 159 19.92 9.02 2.09
N HIS A 160 20.60 7.90 2.27
CA HIS A 160 21.59 7.75 3.34
C HIS A 160 22.72 8.79 3.30
N ASP A 161 23.14 9.21 2.09
CA ASP A 161 24.14 10.27 1.97
C ASP A 161 23.57 11.64 2.37
N ARG A 162 22.29 11.87 2.11
CA ARG A 162 21.58 13.11 2.49
C ARG A 162 21.30 13.18 4.01
N VAL A 163 21.07 12.02 4.65
CA VAL A 163 20.81 11.90 6.09
C VAL A 163 21.85 10.98 6.77
N PRO A 164 23.13 11.41 6.86
CA PRO A 164 24.24 10.53 7.25
C PRO A 164 24.16 10.03 8.70
N HIS A 165 23.37 10.67 9.55
CA HIS A 165 23.10 10.26 10.94
C HIS A 165 22.21 9.02 11.03
N ILE A 166 21.48 8.67 9.96
CA ILE A 166 20.77 7.39 9.89
C ILE A 166 21.77 6.32 9.47
N THR A 167 22.33 5.63 10.44
CA THR A 167 23.35 4.59 10.21
C THR A 167 22.74 3.27 9.74
N LYS A 168 23.59 2.35 9.25
CA LYS A 168 23.13 0.99 8.91
C LYS A 168 22.54 0.28 10.12
N GLU A 169 23.17 0.42 11.29
CA GLU A 169 22.74 -0.18 12.55
C GLU A 169 21.33 0.31 12.94
N ARG A 170 21.04 1.61 12.76
CA ARG A 170 19.73 2.18 13.04
C ARG A 170 18.67 1.62 12.07
N THR A 171 19.00 1.49 10.79
CA THR A 171 18.07 0.88 9.81
C THR A 171 17.87 -0.62 10.05
N ASP A 172 18.89 -1.35 10.46
CA ASP A 172 18.79 -2.77 10.81
C ASP A 172 17.94 -2.96 12.08
N ALA A 173 18.08 -2.08 13.08
CA ALA A 173 17.26 -2.09 14.29
C ALA A 173 15.77 -1.85 13.98
N PHE A 174 15.47 -0.89 13.12
CA PHE A 174 14.12 -0.65 12.63
C PHE A 174 13.54 -1.87 11.91
N ALA A 175 14.34 -2.49 11.03
CA ALA A 175 13.94 -3.69 10.31
C ALA A 175 13.68 -4.88 11.24
N LEU A 176 14.52 -5.07 12.26
CA LEU A 176 14.29 -6.09 13.28
C LEU A 176 12.97 -5.85 14.03
N ALA A 177 12.70 -4.61 14.42
CA ALA A 177 11.45 -4.23 15.07
C ALA A 177 10.22 -4.51 14.18
N SER A 178 10.30 -4.23 12.87
CA SER A 178 9.24 -4.55 11.91
C SER A 178 8.95 -6.05 11.86
N GLN A 179 9.98 -6.92 11.80
CA GLN A 179 9.82 -8.37 11.84
C GLN A 179 9.18 -8.84 13.17
N GLN A 180 9.61 -8.30 14.29
CA GLN A 180 9.09 -8.64 15.62
C GLN A 180 7.62 -8.21 15.79
N LYS A 181 7.27 -6.99 15.36
CA LYS A 181 5.89 -6.49 15.35
C LYS A 181 5.00 -7.39 14.48
N THR A 182 5.46 -7.77 13.29
CA THR A 182 4.72 -8.66 12.39
C THR A 182 4.50 -10.04 13.00
N ALA A 183 5.55 -10.64 13.59
CA ALA A 183 5.42 -11.95 14.25
C ALA A 183 4.42 -11.90 15.42
N LYS A 184 4.45 -10.83 16.23
CA LYS A 184 3.50 -10.60 17.31
C LYS A 184 2.08 -10.41 16.78
N ALA A 185 1.90 -9.66 15.70
CA ALA A 185 0.61 -9.43 15.08
C ALA A 185 -0.01 -10.74 14.55
N TYR A 186 0.79 -11.60 13.90
CA TYR A 186 0.36 -12.94 13.50
C TYR A 186 -0.03 -13.81 14.69
N ALA A 187 0.80 -13.86 15.74
CA ALA A 187 0.51 -14.64 16.94
C ALA A 187 -0.79 -14.22 17.64
N ASN A 188 -1.15 -12.94 17.52
CA ASN A 188 -2.36 -12.36 18.12
C ASN A 188 -3.58 -12.33 17.17
N GLY A 189 -3.50 -12.92 15.97
CA GLY A 189 -4.60 -12.96 15.01
C GLY A 189 -4.92 -11.64 14.32
N LYS A 190 -4.02 -10.63 14.37
CA LYS A 190 -4.30 -9.28 13.85
C LYS A 190 -4.26 -9.15 12.32
N LEU A 191 -3.53 -10.03 11.65
CA LEU A 191 -3.33 -9.96 10.19
C LEU A 191 -4.24 -10.92 9.44
N GLN A 192 -4.81 -11.94 10.09
CA GLN A 192 -5.59 -12.99 9.45
C GLN A 192 -6.89 -12.46 8.82
N ASP A 193 -7.52 -11.46 9.43
CA ASP A 193 -8.78 -10.89 8.93
C ASP A 193 -8.63 -10.13 7.62
N ASP A 194 -7.41 -9.69 7.30
CA ASP A 194 -7.14 -9.04 6.01
C ASP A 194 -6.95 -10.05 4.88
N LEU A 195 -6.54 -11.28 5.23
CA LEU A 195 -6.07 -12.28 4.29
C LEU A 195 -7.21 -13.03 3.63
N VAL A 196 -7.14 -13.10 2.31
CA VAL A 196 -8.01 -13.93 1.48
C VAL A 196 -7.23 -15.19 1.09
N PRO A 197 -7.60 -16.37 1.58
CA PRO A 197 -6.94 -17.62 1.18
C PRO A 197 -6.92 -17.80 -0.33
N MET A 198 -5.73 -18.10 -0.88
CA MET A 198 -5.51 -18.24 -2.31
C MET A 198 -5.06 -19.65 -2.66
N ALA A 199 -5.75 -20.30 -3.60
CA ALA A 199 -5.29 -21.58 -4.12
C ALA A 199 -3.98 -21.39 -4.88
N ILE A 200 -2.99 -22.21 -4.55
CA ILE A 200 -1.67 -22.22 -5.18
C ILE A 200 -1.37 -23.61 -5.72
N ARG A 201 -0.52 -23.69 -6.75
CA ARG A 201 -0.07 -24.93 -7.30
C ARG A 201 1.44 -25.03 -7.24
N ASP A 202 1.92 -25.96 -6.45
CA ASP A 202 3.32 -26.33 -6.43
C ASP A 202 3.53 -27.52 -7.38
N PRO A 203 4.57 -27.52 -8.24
CA PRO A 203 4.83 -28.61 -9.19
C PRO A 203 5.10 -29.97 -8.54
N GLU A 204 5.67 -29.98 -7.33
CA GLU A 204 6.08 -31.21 -6.62
C GLU A 204 4.99 -31.72 -5.68
N THR A 205 4.35 -30.80 -4.92
CA THR A 205 3.37 -31.14 -3.88
C THR A 205 1.91 -31.03 -4.32
N GLY A 206 1.65 -30.46 -5.51
CA GLY A 206 0.31 -30.32 -6.07
C GLY A 206 -0.42 -29.06 -5.61
N TRP A 207 -1.74 -29.18 -5.40
CA TRP A 207 -2.55 -28.05 -4.97
C TRP A 207 -2.45 -27.81 -3.46
N GLY A 208 -2.26 -26.53 -3.09
CA GLY A 208 -2.22 -26.06 -1.72
C GLY A 208 -3.03 -24.77 -1.53
N LEU A 209 -2.96 -24.22 -0.33
CA LEU A 209 -3.65 -22.98 0.04
C LEU A 209 -2.65 -22.03 0.70
N ALA A 210 -2.45 -20.87 0.11
CA ALA A 210 -1.71 -19.77 0.74
C ALA A 210 -2.65 -19.05 1.72
N THR A 211 -2.28 -19.02 2.99
CA THR A 211 -3.08 -18.41 4.09
C THR A 211 -2.29 -17.42 4.92
N VAL A 212 -0.97 -17.31 4.69
CA VAL A 212 -0.05 -16.43 5.40
C VAL A 212 0.95 -15.82 4.43
N ASP A 213 1.50 -14.66 4.76
CA ASP A 213 2.56 -14.03 3.97
C ASP A 213 3.83 -14.89 3.97
N GLU A 214 4.54 -14.92 2.83
CA GLU A 214 5.73 -15.76 2.65
C GLU A 214 7.03 -15.06 3.10
N ALA A 215 7.01 -13.73 3.24
CA ALA A 215 8.21 -12.94 3.51
C ALA A 215 8.64 -12.88 4.99
N PRO A 216 7.75 -12.94 6.02
CA PRO A 216 8.15 -12.86 7.42
C PRO A 216 9.20 -13.89 7.81
N ARG A 217 10.19 -13.48 8.57
CA ARG A 217 11.32 -14.34 8.95
C ARG A 217 11.87 -14.01 10.31
N ASP A 218 12.39 -15.02 11.00
CA ASP A 218 13.19 -14.83 12.20
C ASP A 218 14.57 -14.27 11.83
N THR A 219 14.97 -13.18 12.49
CA THR A 219 16.24 -12.51 12.27
C THR A 219 16.79 -11.91 13.58
N SER A 220 18.04 -11.43 13.54
CA SER A 220 18.69 -10.74 14.67
C SER A 220 19.62 -9.65 14.14
N MET A 221 20.07 -8.75 15.01
CA MET A 221 21.04 -7.71 14.63
C MET A 221 22.32 -8.30 14.05
N GLU A 222 22.81 -9.42 14.62
CA GLU A 222 24.01 -10.11 14.14
C GLU A 222 23.81 -10.64 12.69
N LYS A 223 22.65 -11.25 12.39
CA LYS A 223 22.32 -11.70 11.03
C LYS A 223 22.22 -10.52 10.06
N LEU A 224 21.53 -9.43 10.45
CA LEU A 224 21.36 -8.25 9.61
C LEU A 224 22.71 -7.56 9.31
N ALA A 225 23.60 -7.49 10.29
CA ALA A 225 24.93 -6.89 10.13
C ALA A 225 25.79 -7.59 9.04
N THR A 226 25.57 -8.89 8.80
CA THR A 226 26.33 -9.69 7.82
C THR A 226 25.79 -9.61 6.39
N LEU A 227 24.63 -8.98 6.18
CA LEU A 227 24.00 -8.93 4.86
C LEU A 227 24.78 -8.02 3.88
N LYS A 228 24.82 -8.46 2.63
CA LYS A 228 25.51 -7.72 1.55
C LYS A 228 24.74 -6.43 1.21
N THR A 229 25.48 -5.42 0.75
CA THR A 229 24.98 -4.15 0.24
C THR A 229 25.04 -4.15 -1.29
N PRO A 230 23.99 -4.64 -1.98
CA PRO A 230 24.05 -4.94 -3.42
C PRO A 230 24.04 -3.70 -4.31
N PHE A 231 23.62 -2.54 -3.81
CA PHE A 231 23.42 -1.34 -4.62
C PHE A 231 24.66 -0.45 -4.68
N ARG A 232 25.56 -0.57 -3.69
CA ARG A 232 26.78 0.23 -3.61
C ARG A 232 27.85 -0.51 -2.80
N PRO A 233 29.14 -0.47 -3.19
CA PRO A 233 30.23 -0.90 -2.33
C PRO A 233 30.21 -0.11 -1.01
N HIS A 234 30.31 -0.80 0.13
CA HIS A 234 30.21 -0.20 1.46
C HIS A 234 28.90 0.59 1.70
N GLY A 235 27.82 0.18 1.05
CA GLY A 235 26.49 0.76 1.22
C GLY A 235 25.86 0.41 2.58
N ARG A 236 24.62 0.87 2.76
CA ARG A 236 23.85 0.66 4.01
C ARG A 236 22.55 -0.11 3.75
N VAL A 237 22.11 -0.15 2.49
CA VAL A 237 20.88 -0.85 2.09
C VAL A 237 21.15 -2.33 1.84
N THR A 238 20.38 -3.18 2.50
CA THR A 238 20.49 -4.64 2.40
C THR A 238 19.12 -5.28 2.19
N ALA A 239 19.07 -6.56 1.84
CA ALA A 239 17.83 -7.34 1.82
C ALA A 239 17.16 -7.48 3.22
N GLY A 240 17.84 -7.05 4.29
CA GLY A 240 17.31 -7.07 5.64
C GLY A 240 16.55 -5.81 6.03
N ASN A 241 16.96 -4.65 5.50
CA ASN A 241 16.41 -3.34 5.85
C ASN A 241 15.66 -2.66 4.67
N ALA A 242 15.24 -3.47 3.71
CA ALA A 242 14.40 -3.10 2.56
C ALA A 242 13.30 -4.14 2.35
N ALA A 243 12.19 -3.73 1.78
CA ALA A 243 11.17 -4.66 1.32
C ALA A 243 11.68 -5.52 0.16
N GLY A 244 11.25 -6.77 0.10
CA GLY A 244 11.58 -7.68 -0.99
C GLY A 244 10.79 -7.40 -2.27
N LEU A 245 11.10 -8.15 -3.33
CA LEU A 245 10.26 -8.26 -4.53
C LEU A 245 9.13 -9.24 -4.23
N ASN A 246 7.89 -8.82 -4.39
CA ASN A 246 6.73 -9.56 -3.92
C ASN A 246 5.61 -9.61 -4.95
N ASP A 247 4.75 -10.61 -4.78
CA ASP A 247 3.56 -10.86 -5.55
C ASP A 247 2.32 -10.74 -4.64
N GLY A 248 1.26 -10.10 -5.10
CA GLY A 248 0.04 -10.00 -4.32
C GLY A 248 -0.98 -9.01 -4.88
N ALA A 249 -2.19 -9.08 -4.35
CA ALA A 249 -3.28 -8.19 -4.74
C ALA A 249 -4.07 -7.70 -3.53
N THR A 250 -4.75 -6.57 -3.72
CA THR A 250 -5.65 -5.96 -2.75
C THR A 250 -6.93 -5.47 -3.43
N ALA A 251 -8.02 -5.41 -2.69
CA ALA A 251 -9.23 -4.70 -3.09
C ALA A 251 -9.88 -4.03 -1.88
N SER A 252 -10.52 -2.89 -2.09
CA SER A 252 -11.26 -2.13 -1.09
C SER A 252 -12.58 -1.62 -1.65
N LEU A 253 -13.54 -1.38 -0.76
CA LEU A 253 -14.87 -0.87 -1.07
C LEU A 253 -15.00 0.57 -0.56
N LEU A 254 -15.23 1.51 -1.48
CA LEU A 254 -15.46 2.93 -1.24
C LEU A 254 -16.92 3.25 -1.56
N VAL A 255 -17.57 3.98 -0.67
CA VAL A 255 -18.99 4.30 -0.78
C VAL A 255 -19.25 5.73 -0.32
N ALA A 256 -20.22 6.41 -0.90
CA ALA A 256 -20.76 7.64 -0.34
C ALA A 256 -21.39 7.35 1.04
N GLU A 257 -21.12 8.16 2.06
CA GLU A 257 -21.52 7.84 3.44
C GLU A 257 -23.03 7.63 3.59
N GLU A 258 -23.83 8.44 2.94
CA GLU A 258 -25.29 8.32 2.97
C GLU A 258 -25.78 7.01 2.32
N VAL A 259 -25.10 6.54 1.27
CA VAL A 259 -25.42 5.26 0.62
C VAL A 259 -24.94 4.08 1.47
N ALA A 260 -23.79 4.19 2.13
CA ALA A 260 -23.35 3.19 3.10
C ALA A 260 -24.38 3.01 4.22
N ARG A 261 -24.94 4.12 4.72
CA ARG A 261 -25.99 4.11 5.74
C ARG A 261 -27.29 3.51 5.21
N GLU A 262 -27.70 3.87 3.97
CA GLU A 262 -28.89 3.30 3.29
C GLU A 262 -28.79 1.78 3.18
N LEU A 263 -27.62 1.27 2.79
CA LEU A 263 -27.39 -0.16 2.58
C LEU A 263 -27.03 -0.93 3.86
N GLY A 264 -26.86 -0.24 4.99
CA GLY A 264 -26.43 -0.86 6.26
C GLY A 264 -25.00 -1.38 6.20
N LEU A 265 -24.14 -0.78 5.38
CA LEU A 265 -22.72 -1.13 5.29
C LEU A 265 -21.95 -0.56 6.48
N PRO A 266 -20.95 -1.28 7.02
CA PRO A 266 -20.10 -0.73 8.07
C PRO A 266 -19.26 0.41 7.52
N VAL A 267 -18.95 1.39 8.38
CA VAL A 267 -18.01 2.46 8.06
C VAL A 267 -16.73 2.20 8.85
N ALA A 268 -15.67 1.78 8.19
CA ALA A 268 -14.39 1.51 8.84
C ALA A 268 -13.53 2.77 8.99
N MET A 269 -13.56 3.66 7.98
CA MET A 269 -12.85 4.96 8.00
C MET A 269 -13.60 5.96 7.13
N ARG A 270 -13.45 7.26 7.45
CA ARG A 270 -13.90 8.38 6.62
C ARG A 270 -12.68 9.09 6.02
N LEU A 271 -12.73 9.38 4.70
CA LEU A 271 -11.67 10.14 4.04
C LEU A 271 -11.68 11.60 4.50
N VAL A 272 -10.54 12.09 4.99
CA VAL A 272 -10.37 13.48 5.40
C VAL A 272 -9.66 14.28 4.31
N SER A 273 -8.48 13.85 3.91
CA SER A 273 -7.68 14.51 2.88
C SER A 273 -6.65 13.57 2.27
N TYR A 274 -6.06 14.00 1.16
CA TYR A 274 -4.90 13.33 0.60
C TYR A 274 -4.00 14.29 -0.14
N GLY A 275 -2.73 13.88 -0.33
CA GLY A 275 -1.75 14.66 -1.06
C GLY A 275 -0.78 13.76 -1.82
N PHE A 276 -0.53 14.10 -3.09
CA PHE A 276 0.60 13.58 -3.87
C PHE A 276 1.54 14.73 -4.19
N VAL A 277 2.84 14.48 -4.10
CA VAL A 277 3.89 15.49 -4.33
C VAL A 277 5.05 14.85 -5.10
N GLY A 278 5.65 15.59 -6.02
CA GLY A 278 6.92 15.23 -6.65
C GLY A 278 8.09 15.73 -5.81
N VAL A 279 9.18 14.97 -5.82
CA VAL A 279 10.48 15.30 -5.21
C VAL A 279 11.60 14.94 -6.17
N GLU A 280 12.84 15.24 -5.83
CA GLU A 280 14.01 14.82 -6.60
C GLU A 280 14.00 13.28 -6.78
N PRO A 281 13.99 12.78 -8.04
CA PRO A 281 13.85 11.35 -8.32
C PRO A 281 14.89 10.47 -7.65
N GLU A 282 16.12 10.93 -7.55
CA GLU A 282 17.26 10.20 -6.98
C GLU A 282 17.19 10.01 -5.45
N VAL A 283 16.24 10.67 -4.79
CA VAL A 283 16.00 10.51 -3.33
C VAL A 283 14.50 10.34 -3.03
N MET A 284 13.82 9.57 -3.86
CA MET A 284 12.37 9.36 -3.80
C MET A 284 11.84 9.04 -2.39
N GLY A 285 12.69 8.49 -1.51
CA GLY A 285 12.34 8.11 -0.14
C GLY A 285 11.87 9.27 0.74
N ILE A 286 12.20 10.54 0.40
CA ILE A 286 11.68 11.71 1.13
C ILE A 286 10.24 12.09 0.74
N GLY A 287 9.70 11.51 -0.34
CA GLY A 287 8.37 11.84 -0.86
C GLY A 287 7.23 11.85 0.16
N PRO A 288 7.16 10.90 1.12
CA PRO A 288 6.17 10.91 2.18
C PRO A 288 6.14 12.18 3.03
N ILE A 289 7.27 12.85 3.20
CA ILE A 289 7.37 14.08 4.01
C ILE A 289 6.50 15.20 3.41
N PRO A 290 6.80 15.75 2.22
CA PRO A 290 6.02 16.85 1.67
C PRO A 290 4.59 16.43 1.28
N SER A 291 4.33 15.14 1.00
CA SER A 291 2.96 14.69 0.76
C SER A 291 2.12 14.69 2.05
N THR A 292 2.73 14.37 3.19
CA THR A 292 2.09 14.46 4.51
C THR A 292 1.83 15.91 4.91
N GLU A 293 2.82 16.79 4.77
CA GLU A 293 2.64 18.23 5.00
C GLU A 293 1.48 18.80 4.16
N LYS A 294 1.39 18.38 2.89
CA LYS A 294 0.29 18.79 2.00
C LYS A 294 -1.06 18.28 2.49
N ALA A 295 -1.16 17.01 2.85
CA ALA A 295 -2.41 16.40 3.32
C ALA A 295 -2.86 17.01 4.64
N LEU A 296 -1.96 17.21 5.61
CA LEU A 296 -2.22 17.89 6.89
C LEU A 296 -2.72 19.31 6.67
N ARG A 297 -2.08 20.10 5.82
CA ARG A 297 -2.50 21.46 5.50
C ARG A 297 -3.89 21.52 4.88
N ILE A 298 -4.25 20.58 3.99
CA ILE A 298 -5.59 20.50 3.40
C ILE A 298 -6.63 20.17 4.47
N ALA A 299 -6.30 19.31 5.42
CA ALA A 299 -7.17 18.90 6.52
C ALA A 299 -7.27 19.98 7.64
N GLY A 300 -6.35 20.95 7.68
CA GLY A 300 -6.23 21.88 8.80
C GLY A 300 -5.71 21.23 10.08
N LEU A 301 -4.94 20.15 9.93
CA LEU A 301 -4.37 19.35 11.02
C LEU A 301 -2.86 19.55 11.14
N SER A 302 -2.32 19.19 12.29
CA SER A 302 -0.89 19.04 12.58
C SER A 302 -0.50 17.54 12.66
N ILE A 303 0.78 17.24 12.71
CA ILE A 303 1.26 15.88 12.92
C ILE A 303 0.87 15.32 14.29
N ASP A 304 0.72 16.20 15.28
CA ASP A 304 0.34 15.82 16.66
C ASP A 304 -1.12 15.34 16.76
N ASP A 305 -1.98 15.70 15.79
CA ASP A 305 -3.36 15.22 15.71
C ASP A 305 -3.44 13.76 15.24
N ILE A 306 -2.35 13.20 14.71
CA ILE A 306 -2.32 11.85 14.15
C ILE A 306 -1.97 10.83 15.24
N GLY A 307 -2.92 9.95 15.53
CA GLY A 307 -2.77 8.92 16.56
C GLY A 307 -2.28 7.57 16.03
N LEU A 308 -2.32 7.30 14.70
CA LEU A 308 -1.82 6.07 14.07
C LEU A 308 -1.18 6.38 12.72
N PHE A 309 -0.05 5.72 12.45
CA PHE A 309 0.74 5.88 11.24
C PHE A 309 0.97 4.52 10.57
N GLU A 310 0.46 4.34 9.36
CA GLU A 310 0.81 3.22 8.48
C GLU A 310 1.73 3.73 7.37
N LEU A 311 3.03 3.66 7.60
CA LEU A 311 4.08 4.08 6.66
C LEU A 311 4.56 2.87 5.88
N ASN A 312 4.56 2.94 4.55
CA ASN A 312 5.13 1.86 3.76
C ASN A 312 6.65 1.78 3.96
N GLU A 313 7.14 0.61 4.30
CA GLU A 313 8.56 0.34 4.59
C GLU A 313 9.27 -0.17 3.33
N ALA A 314 9.30 0.63 2.25
CA ALA A 314 10.09 0.24 1.08
C ALA A 314 11.58 0.10 1.44
N PHE A 315 12.08 1.03 2.27
CA PHE A 315 13.42 1.04 2.86
C PHE A 315 13.36 1.62 4.27
N ALA A 316 14.08 1.04 5.21
CA ALA A 316 14.11 1.53 6.59
C ALA A 316 14.60 2.99 6.68
N VAL A 317 15.61 3.38 5.88
CA VAL A 317 16.13 4.75 5.85
C VAL A 317 15.04 5.78 5.49
N GLN A 318 14.12 5.42 4.61
CA GLN A 318 13.03 6.29 4.17
C GLN A 318 12.02 6.53 5.29
N VAL A 319 11.69 5.50 6.07
CA VAL A 319 10.79 5.64 7.23
C VAL A 319 11.48 6.46 8.32
N LEU A 320 12.73 6.16 8.65
CA LEU A 320 13.50 6.90 9.65
C LEU A 320 13.67 8.38 9.29
N ALA A 321 13.88 8.70 8.01
CA ALA A 321 13.93 10.09 7.55
C ALA A 321 12.59 10.83 7.75
N PHE A 322 11.46 10.13 7.57
CA PHE A 322 10.13 10.67 7.88
C PHE A 322 9.97 10.91 9.39
N LEU A 323 10.35 9.92 10.21
CA LEU A 323 10.24 10.02 11.68
C LEU A 323 11.10 11.18 12.21
N ASP A 324 12.34 11.30 11.77
CA ASP A 324 13.25 12.40 12.16
C ASP A 324 12.69 13.77 11.77
N HIS A 325 12.09 13.89 10.57
CA HIS A 325 11.51 15.14 10.10
C HIS A 325 10.35 15.63 10.99
N PHE A 326 9.51 14.71 11.43
CA PHE A 326 8.34 15.03 12.26
C PHE A 326 8.61 14.92 13.76
N GLY A 327 9.84 14.60 14.19
CA GLY A 327 10.19 14.47 15.60
C GLY A 327 9.55 13.26 16.29
N ILE A 328 9.29 12.20 15.53
CA ILE A 328 8.69 10.95 16.04
C ILE A 328 9.81 9.97 16.39
N ALA A 329 9.72 9.30 17.53
CA ALA A 329 10.73 8.33 17.96
C ALA A 329 10.69 7.06 17.10
N ASP A 330 11.85 6.39 16.92
CA ASP A 330 11.97 5.16 16.12
C ASP A 330 11.11 4.00 16.66
N ASP A 331 10.85 4.00 17.95
CA ASP A 331 10.07 2.99 18.67
C ASP A 331 8.66 3.47 19.04
N ASP A 332 8.19 4.59 18.48
CA ASP A 332 6.84 5.11 18.74
C ASP A 332 5.79 4.02 18.41
N PRO A 333 4.98 3.63 19.40
CA PRO A 333 4.01 2.54 19.23
C PRO A 333 2.90 2.86 18.20
N ARG A 334 2.70 4.12 17.85
CA ARG A 334 1.74 4.56 16.84
C ARG A 334 2.19 4.24 15.42
N VAL A 335 3.48 3.97 15.20
CA VAL A 335 4.08 3.75 13.88
C VAL A 335 4.09 2.26 13.56
N ASN A 336 3.38 1.87 12.50
CA ASN A 336 3.31 0.49 12.02
C ASN A 336 3.16 -0.51 13.18
N PRO A 337 2.10 -0.43 13.99
CA PRO A 337 1.99 -1.23 15.22
C PRO A 337 1.99 -2.74 14.95
N TRP A 338 1.61 -3.18 13.76
CA TRP A 338 1.60 -4.58 13.34
C TRP A 338 2.75 -4.95 12.39
N GLY A 339 3.81 -4.11 12.32
CA GLY A 339 4.91 -4.25 11.38
C GLY A 339 4.52 -3.76 9.97
N GLY A 340 5.43 -3.89 9.01
CA GLY A 340 5.24 -3.31 7.69
C GLY A 340 5.93 -4.09 6.57
N ALA A 341 6.17 -3.42 5.45
CA ALA A 341 6.59 -4.03 4.21
C ALA A 341 7.95 -4.75 4.26
N ILE A 342 8.85 -4.37 5.15
CA ILE A 342 10.13 -5.08 5.36
C ILE A 342 9.87 -6.53 5.78
N ALA A 343 8.84 -6.75 6.59
CA ALA A 343 8.45 -8.07 7.07
C ALA A 343 7.39 -8.73 6.17
N ILE A 344 6.32 -8.01 5.84
CA ILE A 344 5.14 -8.54 5.13
C ILE A 344 5.41 -8.65 3.63
N GLY A 345 6.14 -7.70 3.04
CA GLY A 345 6.36 -7.58 1.61
C GLY A 345 5.74 -6.32 0.99
N HIS A 346 6.16 -6.03 -0.26
CA HIS A 346 5.76 -4.84 -1.01
C HIS A 346 5.47 -5.15 -2.48
N PRO A 347 4.31 -5.78 -2.79
CA PRO A 347 3.84 -5.87 -4.18
C PRO A 347 3.38 -4.49 -4.63
N LEU A 348 4.24 -3.72 -5.25
CA LEU A 348 4.21 -2.29 -5.52
C LEU A 348 2.80 -1.68 -5.56
N ALA A 349 2.08 -1.90 -6.67
CA ALA A 349 0.79 -1.27 -6.92
C ALA A 349 -0.31 -1.68 -5.93
N SER A 350 -0.19 -2.80 -5.21
CA SER A 350 -1.20 -3.27 -4.26
C SER A 350 -1.04 -2.69 -2.85
N SER A 351 0.15 -2.21 -2.49
CA SER A 351 0.52 -1.91 -1.09
C SER A 351 -0.30 -0.79 -0.46
N GLY A 352 -0.79 0.18 -1.24
CA GLY A 352 -1.58 1.30 -0.70
C GLY A 352 -2.85 0.86 0.02
N VAL A 353 -3.59 -0.10 -0.52
CA VAL A 353 -4.81 -0.64 0.13
C VAL A 353 -4.43 -1.52 1.32
N ARG A 354 -3.28 -2.23 1.31
CA ARG A 354 -2.81 -2.96 2.50
C ARG A 354 -2.63 -2.02 3.70
N LEU A 355 -1.97 -0.86 3.50
CA LEU A 355 -1.81 0.16 4.56
C LEU A 355 -3.18 0.63 5.09
N MET A 356 -4.10 0.96 4.19
CA MET A 356 -5.45 1.43 4.55
C MET A 356 -6.25 0.36 5.29
N THR A 357 -6.17 -0.90 4.86
CA THR A 357 -6.87 -2.01 5.51
C THR A 357 -6.36 -2.22 6.93
N GLN A 358 -5.05 -2.21 7.14
CA GLN A 358 -4.47 -2.33 8.49
C GLN A 358 -4.86 -1.15 9.38
N LEU A 359 -4.81 0.09 8.87
CA LEU A 359 -5.27 1.26 9.63
C LEU A 359 -6.74 1.13 10.03
N ALA A 360 -7.61 0.66 9.12
CA ALA A 360 -9.03 0.43 9.41
C ALA A 360 -9.25 -0.55 10.55
N ARG A 361 -8.48 -1.66 10.59
CA ARG A 361 -8.54 -2.63 11.69
C ARG A 361 -8.01 -2.04 13.00
N GLN A 362 -6.94 -1.25 12.92
CA GLN A 362 -6.38 -0.57 14.10
C GLN A 362 -7.36 0.45 14.69
N PHE A 363 -8.07 1.19 13.87
CA PHE A 363 -9.12 2.10 14.36
C PHE A 363 -10.22 1.39 15.14
N ALA A 364 -10.60 0.18 14.74
CA ALA A 364 -11.58 -0.62 15.47
C ALA A 364 -11.08 -1.03 16.87
N GLU A 365 -9.76 -1.10 17.08
CA GLU A 365 -9.14 -1.44 18.37
C GLU A 365 -8.82 -0.20 19.21
N HIS A 366 -8.80 0.99 18.60
CA HIS A 366 -8.37 2.25 19.19
C HIS A 366 -9.46 3.34 19.04
N PRO A 367 -10.61 3.21 19.73
CA PRO A 367 -11.67 4.22 19.67
C PRO A 367 -11.24 5.59 20.23
N GLU A 368 -10.15 5.65 21.01
CA GLU A 368 -9.55 6.88 21.50
C GLU A 368 -8.79 7.66 20.40
N VAL A 369 -8.42 7.01 19.31
CA VAL A 369 -7.70 7.64 18.19
C VAL A 369 -8.68 8.20 17.17
N ARG A 370 -8.58 9.51 16.90
CA ARG A 370 -9.42 10.18 15.91
C ARG A 370 -8.89 10.09 14.50
N TYR A 371 -7.62 10.46 14.29
CA TYR A 371 -7.02 10.51 12.97
C TYR A 371 -5.88 9.52 12.82
N GLY A 372 -5.81 8.91 11.66
CA GLY A 372 -4.71 8.07 11.22
C GLY A 372 -4.26 8.44 9.81
N LEU A 373 -3.04 8.08 9.49
CA LEU A 373 -2.37 8.46 8.26
C LEU A 373 -1.78 7.23 7.59
N THR A 374 -1.95 7.13 6.27
CA THR A 374 -1.23 6.18 5.43
C THR A 374 -0.30 6.95 4.49
N ALA A 375 1.00 6.63 4.45
CA ALA A 375 1.94 7.31 3.58
C ALA A 375 2.95 6.35 2.94
N MET A 376 3.44 6.72 1.75
CA MET A 376 4.42 5.93 1.03
C MET A 376 5.25 6.77 0.06
N CYS A 377 6.52 6.36 -0.10
CA CYS A 377 7.38 6.82 -1.18
C CYS A 377 6.99 6.14 -2.49
N ILE A 378 7.30 6.78 -3.60
CA ILE A 378 6.90 6.34 -4.94
C ILE A 378 8.09 6.53 -5.88
N GLY A 379 8.34 5.55 -6.71
CA GLY A 379 9.43 5.59 -7.70
C GLY A 379 9.40 6.85 -8.56
N ILE A 380 10.53 7.21 -9.14
CA ILE A 380 10.74 8.44 -9.94
C ILE A 380 10.46 9.73 -9.14
N GLY A 381 10.66 9.70 -7.82
CA GLY A 381 10.60 10.90 -6.98
C GLY A 381 9.19 11.43 -6.71
N MET A 382 8.36 10.63 -6.07
CA MET A 382 7.04 11.07 -5.63
C MET A 382 6.75 10.58 -4.20
N GLY A 383 5.77 11.18 -3.56
CA GLY A 383 5.17 10.71 -2.31
C GLY A 383 3.66 10.81 -2.32
N GLY A 384 3.00 9.93 -1.60
CA GLY A 384 1.56 9.93 -1.42
C GLY A 384 1.17 9.74 0.04
N THR A 385 0.19 10.51 0.51
CA THR A 385 -0.35 10.45 1.86
C THR A 385 -1.86 10.58 1.82
N VAL A 386 -2.56 9.78 2.64
CA VAL A 386 -4.01 9.89 2.87
C VAL A 386 -4.26 9.95 4.37
N ILE A 387 -5.10 10.88 4.79
CA ILE A 387 -5.55 11.03 6.19
C ILE A 387 -6.98 10.52 6.29
N TRP A 388 -7.21 9.70 7.30
CA TRP A 388 -8.48 9.06 7.60
C TRP A 388 -8.97 9.43 8.99
N GLU A 389 -10.28 9.56 9.15
CA GLU A 389 -10.93 9.72 10.45
C GLU A 389 -11.56 8.40 10.90
N ASN A 390 -11.39 8.10 12.17
CA ASN A 390 -12.04 6.97 12.83
C ASN A 390 -13.52 7.34 13.12
N PRO A 391 -14.49 6.66 12.50
CA PRO A 391 -15.91 6.96 12.72
C PRO A 391 -16.37 6.59 14.14
N ASN A 392 -15.62 5.76 14.86
CA ASN A 392 -15.92 5.31 16.22
C ASN A 392 -15.19 6.12 17.29
N TRP A 393 -14.59 7.27 16.94
CA TRP A 393 -13.88 8.10 17.89
C TRP A 393 -14.79 8.61 19.03
N GLU A 394 -14.40 8.32 20.26
CA GLU A 394 -15.20 8.65 21.46
C GLU A 394 -14.72 9.91 22.19
N GLY A 395 -13.69 10.59 21.73
CA GLY A 395 -13.00 11.68 22.42
C GLY A 395 -13.61 13.09 22.28
N GLY A 396 -14.88 13.23 21.99
CA GLY A 396 -15.59 14.50 21.83
C GLY A 396 -16.81 14.69 22.72
N LYS A 397 -16.92 13.96 23.82
CA LYS A 397 -18.02 14.12 24.81
C LYS A 397 -17.55 14.83 26.04
#